data_f9a604fbcc6bd0df4ecabee7df7c9303
#
_entry.id   f9a604fbcc6bd0df4ecabee7df7c9303
#
_cell.length_a   1.000
_cell.length_b   1.000
_cell.length_c   1.000
_cell.angle_alpha   90.00
_cell.angle_beta   90.00
_cell.angle_gamma   90.00
#
_symmetry.space_group_name_H-M   'P 1'
#
loop_
_entity.id
_entity.type
_entity.pdbx_description
1 polymer ?
#
loop_
_entity_poly.entity_id
_entity_poly.type
_entity_poly.pdbx_seq_one_letter_code
_entity_poly.pdbx_strand_id
1 'polypeptide(L)'
;MESITILKSTELFIRENIMKKIAIFSLLVLLVVSFAVSTVSADMTKIAVASDGKTVSSAVSSVAARSSGFLIFDGNGKFVEAISNPHKEIRRRAGPLVVNFLAQKGVNVISAQSFGKKMVDAMKAKGIVHFEFKGNADEAVRKYLKQK
;
A
#
# COMPACT_ATOMS: atom_id res chain seq x y z
N MET A 1 -12.62 -72.74 4.43
CA MET A 1 -11.43 -72.01 4.01
C MET A 1 -11.75 -70.90 2.92
N GLU A 2 -12.62 -71.14 1.98
CA GLU A 2 -12.96 -70.16 0.92
C GLU A 2 -13.63 -68.90 1.44
N SER A 3 -14.49 -69.00 2.45
CA SER A 3 -15.20 -67.83 2.99
C SER A 3 -14.27 -66.77 3.61
N ILE A 4 -13.18 -67.23 4.27
CA ILE A 4 -12.20 -66.30 4.90
C ILE A 4 -11.35 -65.58 3.85
N THR A 5 -11.05 -66.25 2.73
CA THR A 5 -10.27 -65.65 1.63
C THR A 5 -11.08 -64.59 0.91
N ILE A 6 -12.39 -64.79 0.69
CA ILE A 6 -13.31 -63.84 0.08
C ILE A 6 -13.47 -62.59 0.96
N LEU A 7 -13.63 -62.77 2.29
CA LEU A 7 -13.74 -61.68 3.25
C LEU A 7 -12.47 -60.81 3.27
N LYS A 8 -11.28 -61.44 3.27
CA LYS A 8 -9.99 -60.70 3.21
C LYS A 8 -9.82 -59.93 1.91
N SER A 9 -10.19 -60.49 0.79
CA SER A 9 -10.09 -59.79 -0.51
C SER A 9 -11.05 -58.60 -0.59
N THR A 10 -12.25 -58.75 -0.01
CA THR A 10 -13.25 -57.65 0.04
C THR A 10 -12.79 -56.53 0.96
N GLU A 11 -12.22 -56.84 2.12
CA GLU A 11 -11.67 -55.82 3.01
C GLU A 11 -10.51 -55.07 2.39
N LEU A 12 -9.61 -55.75 1.70
CA LEU A 12 -8.47 -55.10 0.99
C LEU A 12 -8.98 -54.19 -0.12
N PHE A 13 -9.98 -54.60 -0.88
CA PHE A 13 -10.59 -53.80 -1.93
C PHE A 13 -11.27 -52.52 -1.39
N ILE A 14 -12.00 -52.66 -0.28
CA ILE A 14 -12.65 -51.52 0.41
C ILE A 14 -11.60 -50.56 0.94
N ARG A 15 -10.54 -51.05 1.59
CA ARG A 15 -9.44 -50.24 2.12
C ARG A 15 -8.73 -49.45 1.00
N GLU A 16 -8.44 -50.11 -0.10
CA GLU A 16 -7.76 -49.48 -1.24
C GLU A 16 -8.62 -48.34 -1.84
N ASN A 17 -9.93 -48.59 -2.00
CA ASN A 17 -10.85 -47.57 -2.49
C ASN A 17 -11.03 -46.39 -1.52
N ILE A 18 -11.07 -46.66 -0.20
CA ILE A 18 -11.16 -45.61 0.81
C ILE A 18 -9.88 -44.79 0.83
N MET A 19 -8.70 -45.41 0.76
CA MET A 19 -7.42 -44.73 0.73
C MET A 19 -7.25 -43.82 -0.52
N LYS A 20 -7.68 -44.32 -1.67
CA LYS A 20 -7.71 -43.51 -2.94
C LYS A 20 -8.63 -42.31 -2.80
N LYS A 21 -9.82 -42.47 -2.23
CA LYS A 21 -10.75 -41.36 -1.99
C LYS A 21 -10.19 -40.32 -1.00
N ILE A 22 -9.56 -40.79 0.07
CA ILE A 22 -8.92 -39.90 1.06
C ILE A 22 -7.75 -39.15 0.41
N ALA A 23 -6.92 -39.80 -0.40
CA ALA A 23 -5.82 -39.17 -1.10
C ALA A 23 -6.29 -38.10 -2.09
N ILE A 24 -7.35 -38.39 -2.85
CA ILE A 24 -7.96 -37.41 -3.80
C ILE A 24 -8.57 -36.25 -3.04
N PHE A 25 -9.25 -36.50 -1.93
CA PHE A 25 -9.84 -35.44 -1.10
C PHE A 25 -8.78 -34.59 -0.44
N SER A 26 -7.70 -35.18 0.05
CA SER A 26 -6.55 -34.43 0.59
C SER A 26 -5.85 -33.57 -0.45
N LEU A 27 -5.69 -34.10 -1.68
CA LEU A 27 -5.11 -33.35 -2.79
C LEU A 27 -6.02 -32.20 -3.21
N LEU A 28 -7.35 -32.38 -3.21
CA LEU A 28 -8.32 -31.34 -3.52
C LEU A 28 -8.32 -30.22 -2.48
N VAL A 29 -8.24 -30.59 -1.19
CA VAL A 29 -8.14 -29.62 -0.09
C VAL A 29 -6.84 -28.83 -0.17
N LEU A 30 -5.73 -29.49 -0.50
CA LEU A 30 -4.43 -28.83 -0.69
C LEU A 30 -4.47 -27.83 -1.86
N LEU A 31 -5.15 -28.20 -2.95
CA LEU A 31 -5.32 -27.32 -4.12
C LEU A 31 -6.16 -26.09 -3.79
N VAL A 32 -7.23 -26.23 -3.02
CA VAL A 32 -8.10 -25.13 -2.60
C VAL A 32 -7.37 -24.19 -1.65
N VAL A 33 -6.56 -24.72 -0.72
CA VAL A 33 -5.75 -23.90 0.19
C VAL A 33 -4.67 -23.12 -0.57
N SER A 34 -4.08 -23.67 -1.62
CA SER A 34 -3.10 -22.98 -2.47
C SER A 34 -3.71 -21.80 -3.25
N PHE A 35 -5.01 -21.83 -3.55
CA PHE A 35 -5.68 -20.74 -4.26
C PHE A 35 -6.10 -19.58 -3.33
N ALA A 36 -6.14 -19.80 -2.01
CA ALA A 36 -6.57 -18.78 -1.04
C ALA A 36 -5.45 -17.81 -0.64
N VAL A 37 -4.21 -17.99 -1.08
CA VAL A 37 -3.10 -17.06 -0.88
C VAL A 37 -2.92 -16.18 -2.11
N SER A 38 -4.01 -15.60 -2.60
CA SER A 38 -3.91 -14.36 -3.35
C SER A 38 -3.60 -13.28 -2.30
N THR A 39 -2.32 -13.03 -2.07
CA THR A 39 -1.88 -11.80 -1.43
C THR A 39 -2.38 -10.66 -2.29
N VAL A 40 -3.52 -10.10 -1.89
CA VAL A 40 -3.86 -8.74 -2.28
C VAL A 40 -2.74 -7.90 -1.68
N SER A 41 -1.67 -7.67 -2.43
CA SER A 41 -0.82 -6.52 -2.23
C SER A 41 -1.73 -5.32 -2.48
N ALA A 42 -2.43 -4.89 -1.44
CA ALA A 42 -3.00 -3.57 -1.43
C ALA A 42 -1.84 -2.65 -1.77
N ASP A 43 -1.94 -1.94 -2.90
CA ASP A 43 -0.98 -0.91 -3.26
C ASP A 43 -0.98 0.08 -2.09
N MET A 44 -0.03 -0.08 -1.18
CA MET A 44 0.12 0.70 0.05
C MET A 44 0.62 2.11 -0.27
N THR A 45 0.33 2.58 -1.49
CA THR A 45 0.67 3.93 -1.92
C THR A 45 -0.01 4.93 -1.02
N LYS A 46 0.78 5.76 -0.34
CA LYS A 46 0.32 6.93 0.40
C LYS A 46 0.79 8.19 -0.28
N ILE A 47 -0.15 9.10 -0.50
CA ILE A 47 0.08 10.38 -1.15
C ILE A 47 -0.02 11.46 -0.08
N ALA A 48 1.02 12.25 0.11
CA ALA A 48 1.02 13.43 0.98
C ALA A 48 0.90 14.69 0.13
N VAL A 49 -0.12 15.49 0.36
CA VAL A 49 -0.28 16.79 -0.29
C VAL A 49 0.06 17.88 0.72
N ALA A 50 1.08 18.68 0.42
CA ALA A 50 1.44 19.84 1.23
C ALA A 50 0.31 20.87 1.22
N SER A 51 -0.20 21.25 2.37
CA SER A 51 -1.30 22.21 2.49
C SER A 51 -1.18 23.04 3.76
N ASP A 52 -1.73 24.25 3.71
CA ASP A 52 -1.83 25.12 4.88
C ASP A 52 -3.20 25.00 5.56
N GLY A 53 -4.12 24.28 4.94
CA GLY A 53 -5.41 23.89 5.50
C GLY A 53 -5.50 22.41 5.88
N LYS A 54 -6.59 22.02 6.52
CA LYS A 54 -6.82 20.64 7.02
C LYS A 54 -7.91 19.87 6.27
N THR A 55 -8.48 20.46 5.24
CA THR A 55 -9.57 19.87 4.44
C THR A 55 -9.08 19.50 3.04
N VAL A 56 -9.72 18.55 2.41
CA VAL A 56 -9.39 18.09 1.06
C VAL A 56 -9.55 19.19 -0.01
N SER A 57 -10.39 20.19 0.25
CA SER A 57 -10.57 21.36 -0.60
C SER A 57 -9.54 22.48 -0.34
N SER A 58 -8.65 22.30 0.63
CA SER A 58 -7.61 23.29 0.92
C SER A 58 -6.61 23.40 -0.23
N ALA A 59 -6.10 24.60 -0.45
CA ALA A 59 -5.10 24.84 -1.49
C ALA A 59 -3.81 24.10 -1.21
N VAL A 60 -3.18 23.62 -2.27
CA VAL A 60 -1.84 23.05 -2.24
C VAL A 60 -0.84 24.14 -1.89
N SER A 61 0.01 23.89 -0.90
CA SER A 61 1.00 24.86 -0.43
C SER A 61 2.05 25.19 -1.51
N SER A 62 2.48 26.42 -1.55
CA SER A 62 3.46 26.90 -2.54
C SER A 62 4.82 26.22 -2.41
N VAL A 63 5.26 25.89 -1.18
CA VAL A 63 6.55 25.24 -0.91
C VAL A 63 6.36 24.06 0.04
N ALA A 64 6.65 22.86 -0.42
CA ALA A 64 6.42 21.62 0.35
C ALA A 64 7.03 21.63 1.77
N ALA A 65 8.29 22.05 1.90
CA ALA A 65 9.00 22.04 3.19
C ALA A 65 8.49 23.11 4.17
N ARG A 66 7.71 24.07 3.72
CA ARG A 66 7.21 25.22 4.51
C ARG A 66 5.72 25.16 4.78
N SER A 67 5.03 24.19 4.23
CA SER A 67 3.60 24.01 4.47
C SER A 67 3.30 23.83 5.94
N SER A 68 2.14 24.25 6.37
CA SER A 68 1.66 24.06 7.76
C SER A 68 1.43 22.58 8.09
N GLY A 69 1.11 21.77 7.09
CA GLY A 69 0.89 20.35 7.25
C GLY A 69 0.81 19.60 5.92
N PHE A 70 0.41 18.35 6.03
CA PHE A 70 0.20 17.46 4.91
C PHE A 70 -1.14 16.76 5.05
N LEU A 71 -1.87 16.68 3.95
CA LEU A 71 -3.07 15.87 3.82
C LEU A 71 -2.66 14.53 3.24
N ILE A 72 -2.96 13.46 3.95
CA ILE A 72 -2.58 12.09 3.57
C ILE A 72 -3.76 11.41 2.89
N PHE A 73 -3.49 10.83 1.74
CA PHE A 73 -4.45 10.04 0.96
C PHE A 73 -3.90 8.65 0.72
N ASP A 74 -4.79 7.67 0.58
CA ASP A 74 -4.42 6.31 0.16
C ASP A 74 -4.22 6.21 -1.37
N GLY A 75 -3.82 5.03 -1.84
CA GLY A 75 -3.60 4.76 -3.27
C GLY A 75 -4.85 4.85 -4.15
N ASN A 76 -6.03 4.89 -3.56
CA ASN A 76 -7.31 5.08 -4.24
C ASN A 76 -7.77 6.55 -4.25
N GLY A 77 -6.99 7.44 -3.61
CA GLY A 77 -7.33 8.85 -3.50
C GLY A 77 -8.29 9.19 -2.37
N LYS A 78 -8.52 8.26 -1.45
CA LYS A 78 -9.35 8.51 -0.28
C LYS A 78 -8.53 9.25 0.78
N PHE A 79 -9.08 10.31 1.35
CA PHE A 79 -8.49 11.04 2.46
C PHE A 79 -8.38 10.16 3.71
N VAL A 80 -7.20 10.14 4.32
CA VAL A 80 -6.89 9.34 5.52
C VAL A 80 -6.79 10.24 6.74
N GLU A 81 -5.89 11.23 6.71
CA GLU A 81 -5.63 12.12 7.85
C GLU A 81 -4.97 13.43 7.43
N ALA A 82 -5.06 14.43 8.29
CA ALA A 82 -4.27 15.66 8.18
C ALA A 82 -3.22 15.67 9.30
N ILE A 83 -1.96 15.83 8.92
CA ILE A 83 -0.82 15.87 9.86
C ILE A 83 -0.13 17.23 9.84
N SER A 84 0.32 17.70 10.99
CA SER A 84 1.11 18.94 11.07
C SER A 84 2.54 18.72 10.60
N ASN A 85 3.15 19.75 10.01
CA ASN A 85 4.55 19.73 9.64
C ASN A 85 5.43 20.20 10.84
N PRO A 86 6.16 19.30 11.51
CA PRO A 86 6.99 19.67 12.65
C PRO A 86 8.26 20.44 12.25
N HIS A 87 8.55 20.51 10.95
CA HIS A 87 9.80 21.10 10.44
C HIS A 87 9.62 22.42 9.70
N LYS A 88 8.41 22.99 9.65
CA LYS A 88 8.14 24.20 8.88
C LYS A 88 8.97 25.42 9.29
N GLU A 89 9.30 25.52 10.58
CA GLU A 89 10.05 26.66 11.15
C GLU A 89 11.57 26.47 11.07
N ILE A 90 12.05 25.30 10.65
CA ILE A 90 13.49 25.03 10.57
C ILE A 90 14.12 25.83 9.43
N ARG A 91 15.02 26.76 9.75
CA ARG A 91 15.61 27.66 8.75
C ARG A 91 16.42 26.95 7.67
N ARG A 92 17.15 25.90 8.03
CA ARG A 92 18.02 25.15 7.09
C ARG A 92 17.69 23.67 7.09
N ARG A 93 17.76 23.01 5.93
CA ARG A 93 17.54 21.57 5.77
C ARG A 93 16.12 21.09 6.12
N ALA A 94 15.12 21.97 6.13
CA ALA A 94 13.74 21.57 6.36
C ALA A 94 13.27 20.51 5.36
N GLY A 95 13.61 20.63 4.07
CA GLY A 95 13.21 19.69 3.04
C GLY A 95 13.60 18.22 3.32
N PRO A 96 14.88 17.88 3.54
CA PRO A 96 15.29 16.52 3.91
C PRO A 96 14.63 16.00 5.19
N LEU A 97 14.41 16.85 6.19
CA LEU A 97 13.74 16.47 7.43
C LEU A 97 12.26 16.12 7.20
N VAL A 98 11.56 16.92 6.39
CA VAL A 98 10.18 16.65 5.97
C VAL A 98 10.10 15.33 5.20
N VAL A 99 11.02 15.08 4.27
CA VAL A 99 11.08 13.81 3.52
C VAL A 99 11.27 12.62 4.48
N ASN A 100 12.18 12.72 5.44
CA ASN A 100 12.38 11.67 6.45
C ASN A 100 11.11 11.44 7.29
N PHE A 101 10.46 12.49 7.73
CA PHE A 101 9.23 12.43 8.51
C PHE A 101 8.10 11.75 7.73
N LEU A 102 7.90 12.11 6.46
CA LEU A 102 6.87 11.51 5.61
C LEU A 102 7.20 10.06 5.21
N ALA A 103 8.49 9.76 4.97
CA ALA A 103 8.94 8.39 4.70
C ALA A 103 8.65 7.44 5.86
N GLN A 104 8.84 7.88 7.12
CA GLN A 104 8.51 7.10 8.31
C GLN A 104 7.01 6.80 8.43
N LYS A 105 6.16 7.63 7.81
CA LYS A 105 4.71 7.41 7.72
C LYS A 105 4.27 6.56 6.53
N GLY A 106 5.24 6.06 5.75
CA GLY A 106 4.98 5.22 4.60
C GLY A 106 4.51 5.99 3.36
N VAL A 107 4.79 7.29 3.27
CA VAL A 107 4.45 8.12 2.10
C VAL A 107 5.37 7.78 0.94
N ASN A 108 4.77 7.56 -0.24
CA ASN A 108 5.46 7.22 -1.49
C ASN A 108 5.43 8.37 -2.50
N VAL A 109 4.49 9.31 -2.33
CA VAL A 109 4.30 10.46 -3.22
C VAL A 109 4.09 11.71 -2.40
N ILE A 110 4.78 12.79 -2.75
CA ILE A 110 4.58 14.11 -2.14
C ILE A 110 4.16 15.09 -3.23
N SER A 111 3.06 15.81 -3.01
CA SER A 111 2.59 16.87 -3.89
C SER A 111 2.68 18.25 -3.24
N ALA A 112 3.13 19.24 -4.00
CA ALA A 112 3.19 20.65 -3.64
C ALA A 112 3.28 21.48 -4.91
N GLN A 113 3.21 22.83 -4.81
CA GLN A 113 3.43 23.67 -5.99
C GLN A 113 4.90 23.73 -6.39
N SER A 114 5.83 23.65 -5.42
CA SER A 114 7.26 23.60 -5.69
C SER A 114 8.05 22.85 -4.62
N PHE A 115 9.24 22.39 -5.00
CA PHE A 115 10.16 21.66 -4.13
C PHE A 115 11.56 22.29 -4.18
N GLY A 116 12.18 22.45 -3.03
CA GLY A 116 13.59 22.84 -2.99
C GLY A 116 14.51 21.70 -3.45
N LYS A 117 15.61 22.02 -4.13
CA LYS A 117 16.56 21.04 -4.68
C LYS A 117 16.96 19.96 -3.69
N LYS A 118 17.33 20.33 -2.45
CA LYS A 118 17.72 19.36 -1.40
C LYS A 118 16.58 18.44 -0.98
N MET A 119 15.33 18.88 -1.08
CA MET A 119 14.16 18.05 -0.83
C MET A 119 13.95 17.03 -1.95
N VAL A 120 14.10 17.46 -3.22
CA VAL A 120 14.03 16.57 -4.38
C VAL A 120 15.12 15.49 -4.33
N ASP A 121 16.36 15.87 -3.98
CA ASP A 121 17.47 14.92 -3.82
C ASP A 121 17.18 13.89 -2.72
N ALA A 122 16.62 14.33 -1.59
CA ALA A 122 16.23 13.45 -0.49
C ALA A 122 15.07 12.50 -0.87
N MET A 123 14.08 12.99 -1.64
CA MET A 123 12.98 12.15 -2.15
C MET A 123 13.50 11.07 -3.09
N LYS A 124 14.37 11.43 -4.04
CA LYS A 124 15.00 10.47 -4.96
C LYS A 124 15.78 9.39 -4.22
N ALA A 125 16.56 9.76 -3.19
CA ALA A 125 17.30 8.81 -2.37
C ALA A 125 16.42 7.80 -1.63
N LYS A 126 15.14 8.13 -1.38
CA LYS A 126 14.15 7.28 -0.70
C LYS A 126 13.12 6.63 -1.63
N GLY A 127 13.23 6.85 -2.94
CA GLY A 127 12.26 6.35 -3.91
C GLY A 127 10.88 7.01 -3.80
N ILE A 128 10.81 8.24 -3.24
CA ILE A 128 9.57 9.00 -3.13
C ILE A 128 9.40 9.87 -4.37
N VAL A 129 8.24 9.78 -4.99
CA VAL A 129 7.87 10.58 -6.16
C VAL A 129 7.45 11.99 -5.72
N HIS A 130 7.92 13.01 -6.42
CA HIS A 130 7.40 14.37 -6.27
C HIS A 130 6.47 14.70 -7.43
N PHE A 131 5.38 15.39 -7.10
CA PHE A 131 4.36 15.79 -8.07
C PHE A 131 3.99 17.26 -7.86
N GLU A 132 4.39 18.11 -8.80
CA GLU A 132 4.10 19.54 -8.75
C GLU A 132 2.68 19.80 -9.25
N PHE A 133 1.88 20.49 -8.44
CA PHE A 133 0.51 20.82 -8.76
C PHE A 133 0.06 22.11 -8.06
N LYS A 134 -0.67 22.94 -8.80
CA LYS A 134 -1.30 24.17 -8.31
C LYS A 134 -2.82 24.02 -8.39
N GLY A 135 -3.52 24.11 -7.27
CA GLY A 135 -4.96 23.93 -7.13
C GLY A 135 -5.29 23.40 -5.74
N ASN A 136 -6.36 22.64 -5.63
CA ASN A 136 -6.79 22.03 -4.36
C ASN A 136 -6.16 20.64 -4.15
N ALA A 137 -6.12 20.20 -2.91
CA ALA A 137 -5.45 18.93 -2.57
C ALA A 137 -6.13 17.71 -3.21
N ASP A 138 -7.45 17.68 -3.24
CA ASP A 138 -8.23 16.61 -3.88
C ASP A 138 -8.02 16.56 -5.41
N GLU A 139 -7.86 17.71 -6.04
CA GLU A 139 -7.54 17.81 -7.48
C GLU A 139 -6.11 17.30 -7.77
N ALA A 140 -5.14 17.61 -6.90
CA ALA A 140 -3.78 17.12 -7.01
C ALA A 140 -3.74 15.59 -7.01
N VAL A 141 -4.44 14.97 -6.06
CA VAL A 141 -4.53 13.51 -5.94
C VAL A 141 -5.22 12.89 -7.15
N ARG A 142 -6.38 13.41 -7.56
CA ARG A 142 -7.09 12.92 -8.76
C ARG A 142 -6.23 13.01 -10.02
N LYS A 143 -5.50 14.11 -10.20
CA LYS A 143 -4.63 14.28 -11.36
C LYS A 143 -3.46 13.31 -11.33
N TYR A 144 -2.81 13.13 -10.19
CA TYR A 144 -1.74 12.15 -10.04
C TYR A 144 -2.19 10.73 -10.37
N LEU A 145 -3.33 10.30 -9.84
CA LEU A 145 -3.87 8.96 -10.06
C LEU A 145 -4.28 8.69 -11.51
N LYS A 146 -4.67 9.72 -12.26
CA LYS A 146 -4.97 9.59 -13.70
C LYS A 146 -3.73 9.44 -14.59
N GLN A 147 -2.54 9.78 -14.07
CA GLN A 147 -1.27 9.71 -14.81
C GLN A 147 -0.48 8.41 -14.52
N LYS A 148 -0.93 7.64 -13.52
CA LYS A 148 -0.32 6.35 -13.13
C LYS A 148 -0.87 5.21 -13.98
#